data_30fe39415a533836614742a5ce2b7973
#
_entry.id   30fe39415a533836614742a5ce2b7973
#
_cell.length_a   1.000
_cell.length_b   1.000
_cell.length_c   1.000
_cell.angle_alpha   90.00
_cell.angle_beta   90.00
_cell.angle_gamma   90.00
#
_symmetry.space_group_name_H-M   'P 1'
#
loop_
_entity.id
_entity.type
_entity.pdbx_description
1 polymer ?
#
loop_
_entity_poly.entity_id
_entity_poly.type
_entity_poly.pdbx_seq_one_letter_code
_entity_poly.pdbx_strand_id
1 'polypeptide(L)'
;MAFQFSAAARNAALDAIESAIGPAPTLTLVTGPVPASCEAVDEGVVLASVPCPPDWLAPAAAGQKVLSGTWQDLSADAVGLAAHFRVVQGTTCHIQGTVTATGGGGDMTVDNVSIATGQRVTITAFTLTAGGA
;
A
#
# COMPACT_ATOMS: atom_id res chain seq x y z
N MET A 1 15.72 -12.88 -22.08
CA MET A 1 16.55 -12.75 -20.88
C MET A 1 16.18 -11.49 -20.15
N ALA A 2 16.00 -11.58 -18.85
CA ALA A 2 15.71 -10.40 -18.04
C ALA A 2 17.01 -9.62 -17.72
N PHE A 3 16.88 -8.30 -17.65
CA PHE A 3 17.96 -7.49 -17.10
C PHE A 3 18.10 -7.77 -15.60
N GLN A 4 19.31 -7.65 -15.11
CA GLN A 4 19.59 -7.69 -13.69
C GLN A 4 20.09 -6.32 -13.23
N PHE A 5 19.65 -5.93 -12.03
CA PHE A 5 20.04 -4.66 -11.42
C PHE A 5 20.75 -4.92 -10.09
N SER A 6 21.76 -4.14 -9.81
CA SER A 6 22.45 -4.20 -8.52
C SER A 6 21.49 -3.82 -7.39
N ALA A 7 21.82 -4.21 -6.17
CA ALA A 7 21.07 -3.76 -5.00
C ALA A 7 21.04 -2.23 -4.92
N ALA A 8 22.14 -1.56 -5.23
CA ALA A 8 22.20 -0.10 -5.24
C ALA A 8 21.21 0.52 -6.23
N ALA A 9 21.11 -0.02 -7.45
CA ALA A 9 20.17 0.47 -8.46
C ALA A 9 18.73 0.22 -8.04
N ARG A 10 18.45 -0.95 -7.49
CA ARG A 10 17.10 -1.29 -7.00
C ARG A 10 16.69 -0.42 -5.83
N ASN A 11 17.59 -0.17 -4.89
CA ASN A 11 17.34 0.73 -3.76
C ASN A 11 17.05 2.16 -4.24
N ALA A 12 17.82 2.65 -5.20
CA ALA A 12 17.61 3.98 -5.77
C ALA A 12 16.26 4.09 -6.45
N ALA A 13 15.80 3.06 -7.16
CA ALA A 13 14.49 3.03 -7.79
C ALA A 13 13.37 3.10 -6.74
N LEU A 14 13.49 2.36 -5.64
CA LEU A 14 12.51 2.39 -4.57
C LEU A 14 12.48 3.74 -3.84
N ASP A 15 13.64 4.34 -3.60
CA ASP A 15 13.72 5.67 -2.99
C ASP A 15 13.10 6.73 -3.92
N ALA A 16 13.26 6.58 -5.24
CA ALA A 16 12.63 7.47 -6.22
C ALA A 16 11.11 7.34 -6.21
N ILE A 17 10.57 6.15 -5.99
CA ILE A 17 9.11 5.94 -5.86
C ILE A 17 8.59 6.71 -4.66
N GLU A 18 9.23 6.58 -3.51
CA GLU A 18 8.83 7.32 -2.32
C GLU A 18 8.89 8.83 -2.54
N SER A 19 9.96 9.32 -3.15
CA SER A 19 10.14 10.75 -3.45
C SER A 19 9.05 11.26 -4.40
N ALA A 20 8.67 10.47 -5.39
CA ALA A 20 7.64 10.83 -6.36
C ALA A 20 6.25 10.93 -5.71
N ILE A 21 5.95 10.07 -4.76
CA ILE A 21 4.68 10.07 -4.04
C ILE A 21 4.63 11.22 -3.04
N GLY A 22 5.74 11.48 -2.36
CA GLY A 22 5.84 12.54 -1.36
C GLY A 22 5.47 12.07 0.05
N PRO A 23 5.54 12.98 1.03
CA PRO A 23 5.31 12.64 2.43
C PRO A 23 3.83 12.46 2.74
N ALA A 24 3.55 11.66 3.76
CA ALA A 24 2.22 11.49 4.36
C ALA A 24 1.11 11.17 3.35
N PRO A 25 1.27 10.18 2.46
CA PRO A 25 0.16 9.76 1.61
C PRO A 25 -0.93 9.08 2.43
N THR A 26 -2.08 8.81 1.81
CA THR A 26 -3.15 8.03 2.42
C THR A 26 -3.24 6.68 1.74
N LEU A 27 -3.25 5.61 2.54
CA LEU A 27 -3.54 4.26 2.04
C LEU A 27 -5.01 3.97 2.28
N THR A 28 -5.73 3.61 1.22
CA THR A 28 -7.14 3.22 1.33
C THR A 28 -7.30 1.72 1.17
N LEU A 29 -8.18 1.11 1.96
CA LEU A 29 -8.65 -0.25 1.80
C LEU A 29 -10.01 -0.21 1.13
N VAL A 30 -10.18 -0.96 0.04
CA VAL A 30 -11.33 -0.81 -0.85
C VAL A 30 -11.91 -2.18 -1.20
N THR A 31 -13.21 -2.23 -1.43
CA THR A 31 -13.90 -3.45 -1.88
C THR A 31 -13.69 -3.69 -3.36
N GLY A 32 -13.84 -4.94 -3.78
CA GLY A 32 -13.87 -5.31 -5.19
C GLY A 32 -12.49 -5.43 -5.84
N PRO A 33 -12.47 -5.69 -7.14
CA PRO A 33 -11.22 -5.93 -7.85
C PRO A 33 -10.37 -4.67 -7.97
N VAL A 34 -9.06 -4.87 -8.06
CA VAL A 34 -8.10 -3.78 -8.33
C VAL A 34 -8.47 -3.16 -9.68
N PRO A 35 -8.56 -1.81 -9.78
CA PRO A 35 -8.75 -1.15 -11.06
C PRO A 35 -7.67 -1.53 -12.07
N ALA A 36 -7.93 -1.35 -13.35
CA ALA A 36 -7.00 -1.74 -14.42
C ALA A 36 -5.65 -1.00 -14.34
N SER A 37 -5.64 0.20 -13.78
CA SER A 37 -4.41 0.99 -13.56
C SER A 37 -4.63 2.00 -12.44
N CYS A 38 -3.54 2.60 -11.96
CA CYS A 38 -3.64 3.67 -10.96
C CYS A 38 -4.42 4.90 -11.47
N GLU A 39 -4.41 5.13 -12.78
CA GLU A 39 -5.15 6.24 -13.40
C GLU A 39 -6.64 5.96 -13.55
N ALA A 40 -7.04 4.69 -13.47
CA ALA A 40 -8.45 4.32 -13.59
C ALA A 40 -9.23 4.72 -12.35
N VAL A 41 -10.51 5.05 -12.54
CA VAL A 41 -11.42 5.34 -11.44
C VAL A 41 -11.64 4.06 -10.62
N ASP A 42 -11.60 4.19 -9.30
CA ASP A 42 -11.92 3.09 -8.39
C ASP A 42 -13.43 3.09 -8.13
N GLU A 43 -14.11 2.04 -8.54
CA GLU A 43 -15.55 1.89 -8.37
C GLU A 43 -15.92 1.18 -7.06
N GLY A 44 -14.93 0.72 -6.29
CA GLY A 44 -15.16 0.09 -5.00
C GLY A 44 -15.55 1.08 -3.91
N VAL A 45 -15.94 0.53 -2.77
CA VAL A 45 -16.25 1.32 -1.58
C VAL A 45 -15.01 1.41 -0.70
N VAL A 46 -14.60 2.62 -0.35
CA VAL A 46 -13.50 2.84 0.60
C VAL A 46 -13.97 2.43 1.99
N LEU A 47 -13.33 1.44 2.56
CA LEU A 47 -13.65 0.92 3.89
C LEU A 47 -12.85 1.60 4.98
N ALA A 48 -11.59 1.92 4.70
CA ALA A 48 -10.70 2.57 5.65
C ALA A 48 -9.75 3.50 4.91
N SER A 49 -9.41 4.61 5.55
CA SER A 49 -8.41 5.56 5.06
C SER A 49 -7.34 5.66 6.13
N VAL A 50 -6.15 5.18 5.80
CA VAL A 50 -5.01 5.11 6.70
C VAL A 50 -4.07 6.27 6.38
N PRO A 51 -4.02 7.32 7.23
CA PRO A 51 -3.04 8.38 7.02
C PRO A 51 -1.65 7.87 7.37
N CYS A 52 -0.75 7.85 6.40
CA CYS A 52 0.62 7.45 6.64
C CYS A 52 1.40 8.60 7.28
N PRO A 53 2.43 8.30 8.10
CA PRO A 53 3.28 9.35 8.66
C PRO A 53 4.09 10.05 7.57
N PRO A 54 4.66 11.23 7.85
CA PRO A 54 5.48 11.96 6.87
C PRO A 54 6.62 11.12 6.29
N ASP A 55 7.34 10.37 7.13
CA ASP A 55 8.36 9.40 6.71
C ASP A 55 7.75 7.99 6.78
N TRP A 56 6.99 7.66 5.76
CA TRP A 56 6.14 6.46 5.76
C TRP A 56 6.85 5.17 5.34
N LEU A 57 8.02 5.26 4.75
CA LEU A 57 8.83 4.09 4.37
C LEU A 57 10.22 4.20 4.96
N ALA A 58 10.74 3.07 5.42
CA ALA A 58 12.12 2.97 5.86
C ALA A 58 13.09 3.10 4.67
N PRO A 59 14.38 3.41 4.89
CA PRO A 59 15.35 3.44 3.80
C PRO A 59 15.40 2.11 3.05
N ALA A 60 15.55 2.17 1.73
CA ALA A 60 15.63 0.97 0.91
C ALA A 60 16.88 0.17 1.25
N ALA A 61 16.75 -1.15 1.34
CA ALA A 61 17.83 -2.07 1.63
C ALA A 61 17.57 -3.39 0.92
N ALA A 62 18.61 -3.96 0.31
CA ALA A 62 18.54 -5.26 -0.38
C ALA A 62 17.42 -5.32 -1.43
N GLY A 63 17.13 -4.21 -2.09
CA GLY A 63 16.08 -4.13 -3.11
C GLY A 63 14.67 -4.13 -2.54
N GLN A 64 14.50 -3.82 -1.26
CA GLN A 64 13.20 -3.75 -0.60
C GLN A 64 13.06 -2.46 0.20
N LYS A 65 11.81 -2.05 0.39
CA LYS A 65 11.45 -0.89 1.20
C LYS A 65 10.21 -1.23 2.01
N VAL A 66 10.32 -1.11 3.32
CA VAL A 66 9.26 -1.51 4.25
C VAL A 66 8.62 -0.30 4.91
N LEU A 67 7.41 -0.47 5.45
CA LEU A 67 6.71 0.59 6.16
C LEU A 67 7.53 1.08 7.36
N SER A 68 7.36 2.36 7.68
CA SER A 68 7.94 3.01 8.85
C SER A 68 6.84 3.76 9.60
N GLY A 69 6.94 3.77 10.91
CA GLY A 69 5.95 4.42 11.77
C GLY A 69 4.67 3.60 11.91
N THR A 70 3.62 4.26 12.37
CA THR A 70 2.31 3.63 12.59
C THR A 70 1.36 4.01 11.46
N TRP A 71 0.83 2.99 10.79
CA TRP A 71 -0.16 3.13 9.73
C TRP A 71 -1.48 2.58 10.25
N GLN A 72 -2.39 3.47 10.62
CA GLN A 72 -3.68 3.04 11.16
C GLN A 72 -4.79 4.04 10.85
N ASP A 73 -6.01 3.51 10.73
CA ASP A 73 -7.25 4.26 10.77
C ASP A 73 -7.92 3.94 12.10
N LEU A 74 -8.17 4.95 12.92
CA LEU A 74 -8.76 4.75 14.25
C LEU A 74 -10.25 4.40 14.16
N SER A 75 -10.89 4.70 13.04
CA SER A 75 -12.33 4.48 12.86
C SER A 75 -12.63 4.28 11.37
N ALA A 76 -12.81 3.03 10.97
CA ALA A 76 -13.12 2.69 9.58
C ALA A 76 -14.44 3.34 9.12
N ASP A 77 -14.49 3.67 7.84
CA ASP A 77 -15.57 4.50 7.28
C ASP A 77 -16.81 3.69 6.89
N ALA A 78 -16.63 2.41 6.54
CA ALA A 78 -17.71 1.58 6.02
C ALA A 78 -17.48 0.11 6.34
N VAL A 79 -18.55 -0.68 6.22
CA VAL A 79 -18.53 -2.13 6.41
C VAL A 79 -18.33 -2.83 5.06
N GLY A 80 -17.51 -3.88 5.03
CA GLY A 80 -17.31 -4.70 3.84
C GLY A 80 -16.05 -5.56 3.92
N LEU A 81 -15.73 -6.19 2.79
CA LEU A 81 -14.51 -6.99 2.65
C LEU A 81 -13.46 -6.19 1.87
N ALA A 82 -12.32 -5.95 2.48
CA ALA A 82 -11.19 -5.34 1.81
C ALA A 82 -10.62 -6.34 0.78
N ALA A 83 -10.48 -5.90 -0.46
CA ALA A 83 -9.98 -6.74 -1.55
C ALA A 83 -8.78 -6.12 -2.27
N HIS A 84 -8.67 -4.79 -2.27
CA HIS A 84 -7.50 -4.10 -2.80
C HIS A 84 -7.19 -2.85 -1.99
N PHE A 85 -6.01 -2.32 -2.22
CA PHE A 85 -5.56 -1.07 -1.60
C PHE A 85 -5.07 -0.09 -2.66
N ARG A 86 -5.08 1.19 -2.31
CA ARG A 86 -4.44 2.25 -3.09
C ARG A 86 -3.68 3.17 -2.17
N VAL A 87 -2.50 3.59 -2.61
CA VAL A 87 -1.73 4.66 -1.96
C VAL A 87 -1.96 5.92 -2.77
N VAL A 88 -2.54 6.92 -2.14
CA VAL A 88 -3.03 8.13 -2.79
C VAL A 88 -2.38 9.35 -2.18
N GLN A 89 -1.92 10.26 -3.01
CA GLN A 89 -1.47 11.59 -2.58
C GLN A 89 -2.44 12.63 -3.15
N GLY A 90 -3.20 13.28 -2.28
CA GLY A 90 -4.31 14.13 -2.73
C GLY A 90 -5.38 13.28 -3.42
N THR A 91 -5.57 13.47 -4.72
CA THR A 91 -6.51 12.68 -5.54
C THR A 91 -5.80 11.72 -6.49
N THR A 92 -4.47 11.65 -6.44
CA THR A 92 -3.66 10.86 -7.37
C THR A 92 -3.27 9.53 -6.74
N CYS A 93 -3.67 8.42 -7.38
CA CYS A 93 -3.21 7.09 -6.99
C CYS A 93 -1.81 6.86 -7.55
N HIS A 94 -0.90 6.41 -6.70
CA HIS A 94 0.48 6.10 -7.08
C HIS A 94 0.80 4.61 -7.02
N ILE A 95 0.16 3.87 -6.11
CA ILE A 95 0.37 2.43 -5.94
C ILE A 95 -1.00 1.79 -5.73
N GLN A 96 -1.19 0.60 -6.28
CA GLN A 96 -2.35 -0.23 -5.99
C GLN A 96 -1.97 -1.70 -6.03
N GLY A 97 -2.72 -2.52 -5.34
CA GLY A 97 -2.49 -3.95 -5.30
C GLY A 97 -3.59 -4.68 -4.56
N THR A 98 -3.48 -6.00 -4.48
CA THR A 98 -4.45 -6.85 -3.81
C THR A 98 -4.20 -6.89 -2.31
N VAL A 99 -5.29 -7.07 -1.55
CA VAL A 99 -5.26 -7.27 -0.09
C VAL A 99 -5.86 -8.62 0.23
N THR A 100 -5.16 -9.38 1.07
CA THR A 100 -5.68 -10.63 1.63
C THR A 100 -5.41 -10.67 3.14
N ALA A 101 -6.03 -11.62 3.82
CA ALA A 101 -5.63 -11.94 5.18
C ALA A 101 -4.20 -12.52 5.18
N THR A 102 -3.52 -12.45 6.31
CA THR A 102 -2.17 -13.00 6.48
C THR A 102 -2.13 -14.44 5.99
N GLY A 103 -1.16 -14.74 5.12
CA GLY A 103 -1.03 -16.07 4.50
C GLY A 103 -1.79 -16.23 3.19
N GLY A 104 -2.60 -15.26 2.77
CA GLY A 104 -3.41 -15.34 1.55
C GLY A 104 -2.67 -15.00 0.25
N GLY A 105 -1.46 -14.48 0.34
CA GLY A 105 -0.61 -14.21 -0.83
C GLY A 105 -0.90 -12.92 -1.58
N GLY A 106 -1.71 -12.01 -1.05
CA GLY A 106 -1.94 -10.70 -1.65
C GLY A 106 -0.70 -9.81 -1.60
N ASP A 107 -0.71 -8.75 -2.39
CA ASP A 107 0.40 -7.78 -2.42
C ASP A 107 0.59 -7.09 -1.07
N MET A 108 -0.49 -6.96 -0.31
CA MET A 108 -0.48 -6.52 1.07
C MET A 108 -1.36 -7.47 1.89
N THR A 109 -0.99 -7.71 3.14
CA THR A 109 -1.80 -8.55 4.04
C THR A 109 -2.22 -7.75 5.27
N VAL A 110 -3.40 -8.08 5.77
CA VAL A 110 -3.96 -7.54 7.01
C VAL A 110 -4.45 -8.69 7.88
N ASP A 111 -4.60 -8.46 9.17
CA ASP A 111 -5.07 -9.52 10.08
C ASP A 111 -6.49 -9.98 9.74
N ASN A 112 -7.36 -9.05 9.36
CA ASN A 112 -8.75 -9.36 9.03
C ASN A 112 -9.22 -8.44 7.90
N VAL A 113 -9.64 -9.05 6.79
CA VAL A 113 -10.18 -8.32 5.64
C VAL A 113 -11.64 -7.90 5.84
N SER A 114 -12.34 -8.49 6.82
CA SER A 114 -13.70 -8.07 7.17
C SER A 114 -13.64 -6.81 8.03
N ILE A 115 -14.06 -5.71 7.48
CA ILE A 115 -14.01 -4.39 8.12
C ILE A 115 -15.40 -4.00 8.55
N ALA A 116 -15.54 -3.47 9.76
CA ALA A 116 -16.79 -2.91 10.28
C ALA A 116 -16.63 -1.41 10.46
N THR A 117 -17.71 -0.66 10.24
CA THR A 117 -17.73 0.79 10.48
C THR A 117 -17.30 1.09 11.92
N GLY A 118 -16.38 2.04 12.09
CA GLY A 118 -15.84 2.41 13.39
C GLY A 118 -14.70 1.53 13.89
N GLN A 119 -14.38 0.46 13.19
CA GLN A 119 -13.29 -0.42 13.57
C GLN A 119 -11.93 0.25 13.38
N ARG A 120 -11.00 0.00 14.32
CA ARG A 120 -9.60 0.38 14.13
C ARG A 120 -8.96 -0.58 13.13
N VAL A 121 -8.27 -0.03 12.15
CA VAL A 121 -7.53 -0.80 11.15
C VAL A 121 -6.07 -0.40 11.22
N THR A 122 -5.18 -1.38 11.44
CA THR A 122 -3.74 -1.15 11.50
C THR A 122 -3.05 -1.99 10.44
N ILE A 123 -2.17 -1.35 9.67
CA ILE A 123 -1.32 -2.03 8.69
C ILE A 123 0.02 -2.31 9.36
N THR A 124 0.37 -3.57 9.52
CA THR A 124 1.60 -4.00 10.22
C THR A 124 2.68 -4.47 9.28
N ALA A 125 2.34 -4.76 8.01
CA ALA A 125 3.30 -5.22 7.02
C ALA A 125 2.98 -4.61 5.67
N PHE A 126 3.96 -3.96 5.07
CA PHE A 126 3.91 -3.43 3.71
C PHE A 126 5.33 -3.40 3.19
N THR A 127 5.57 -4.09 2.08
CA THR A 127 6.91 -4.19 1.50
C THR A 127 6.84 -3.96 0.01
N LEU A 128 7.61 -2.98 -0.47
CA LEU A 128 7.87 -2.80 -1.90
C LEU A 128 9.16 -3.52 -2.25
N THR A 129 9.14 -4.31 -3.31
CA THR A 129 10.30 -5.02 -3.81
C THR A 129 10.58 -4.61 -5.24
N ALA A 130 11.83 -4.19 -5.51
CA ALA A 130 12.25 -3.89 -6.87
C ALA A 130 12.62 -5.18 -7.60
N GLY A 131 12.14 -5.32 -8.84
CA GLY A 131 12.49 -6.46 -9.69
C GLY A 131 13.89 -6.39 -10.23
N GLY A 132 14.33 -7.47 -10.88
CA GLY A 132 15.61 -7.53 -11.56
C GLY A 132 16.80 -7.88 -10.67
N ALA A 133 16.55 -8.57 -9.60
CA ALA A 133 17.60 -9.04 -8.69
C ALA A 133 18.51 -10.07 -9.38
#